data_e3f2723b1c95fbb51394b02a3cda7cb2
#
_entry.id   e3f2723b1c95fbb51394b02a3cda7cb2
#
_cell.length_a   1.000
_cell.length_b   1.000
_cell.length_c   1.000
_cell.angle_alpha   90.00
_cell.angle_beta   90.00
_cell.angle_gamma   90.00
#
_symmetry.space_group_name_H-M   'P 1'
#
loop_
_entity.id
_entity.type
_entity.pdbx_description
1 polymer ?
#
loop_
_entity_poly.entity_id
_entity_poly.type
_entity_poly.pdbx_seq_one_letter_code
_entity_poly.pdbx_strand_id
1 'polypeptide(L)'
;AQTAQKVLTGQIAAGEQDLQYMESVFDALSRSQSERELLEIREELASSGYLKIRRGANGAKQKAPKALPPMEFCTDDGFTVLVGRNNVQNDKLSLKTAAKENLWLHTKNIPGSHVILVTGGREPSEQALLQAAQLAAWFSRARESSSVPVDYTPVRMLRKPQGARPGKVIYDTYRTVSVRPSGELAQRLQKGKEHL
;
A
#
# COMPACT_ATOMS: atom_id res chain seq x y z
N ALA A 1 32.18 -4.09 25.40
CA ALA A 1 31.18 -3.00 25.37
C ALA A 1 30.70 -2.70 23.96
N GLN A 2 31.54 -2.44 22.97
CA GLN A 2 31.13 -2.09 21.59
C GLN A 2 30.34 -3.18 20.87
N THR A 3 30.66 -4.47 21.04
CA THR A 3 29.98 -5.59 20.40
C THR A 3 28.55 -5.73 20.94
N ALA A 4 28.37 -5.63 22.25
CA ALA A 4 27.04 -5.71 22.87
C ALA A 4 26.15 -4.53 22.43
N GLN A 5 26.70 -3.33 22.36
CA GLN A 5 25.97 -2.15 21.87
C GLN A 5 25.53 -2.31 20.41
N LYS A 6 26.40 -2.83 19.54
CA LYS A 6 26.08 -3.09 18.13
C LYS A 6 24.98 -4.14 17.98
N VAL A 7 25.02 -5.21 18.78
CA VAL A 7 23.97 -6.25 18.79
C VAL A 7 22.63 -5.68 19.25
N LEU A 8 22.62 -4.91 20.34
CA LEU A 8 21.40 -4.28 20.86
C LEU A 8 20.80 -3.28 19.84
N THR A 9 21.62 -2.45 19.23
CA THR A 9 21.18 -1.52 18.18
C THR A 9 20.55 -2.25 17.01
N GLY A 10 21.15 -3.37 16.57
CA GLY A 10 20.60 -4.21 15.52
C GLY A 10 19.26 -4.85 15.89
N GLN A 11 19.11 -5.31 17.14
CA GLN A 11 17.85 -5.89 17.64
C GLN A 11 16.73 -4.85 17.74
N ILE A 12 17.05 -3.64 18.20
CA ILE A 12 16.11 -2.52 18.26
C ILE A 12 15.62 -2.17 16.85
N ALA A 13 16.54 -1.99 15.90
CA ALA A 13 16.19 -1.68 14.51
C ALA A 13 15.31 -2.76 13.88
N ALA A 14 15.59 -4.04 14.12
CA ALA A 14 14.77 -5.14 13.64
C ALA A 14 13.37 -5.13 14.28
N GLY A 15 13.28 -4.86 15.59
CA GLY A 15 12.01 -4.74 16.31
C GLY A 15 11.16 -3.57 15.80
N GLU A 16 11.78 -2.43 15.51
CA GLU A 16 11.08 -1.28 14.92
C GLU A 16 10.52 -1.59 13.52
N GLN A 17 11.28 -2.31 12.69
CA GLN A 17 10.82 -2.75 11.38
C GLN A 17 9.64 -3.72 11.48
N ASP A 18 9.68 -4.67 12.41
CA ASP A 18 8.58 -5.60 12.66
C ASP A 18 7.34 -4.87 13.16
N LEU A 19 7.50 -3.89 14.04
CA LEU A 19 6.39 -3.05 14.52
C LEU A 19 5.75 -2.26 13.38
N GLN A 20 6.54 -1.59 12.54
CA GLN A 20 6.03 -0.87 11.36
C GLN A 20 5.27 -1.80 10.41
N TYR A 21 5.77 -3.01 10.19
CA TYR A 21 5.09 -4.00 9.37
C TYR A 21 3.75 -4.39 9.98
N MET A 22 3.70 -4.70 11.27
CA MET A 22 2.46 -5.06 11.97
C MET A 22 1.44 -3.92 11.98
N GLU A 23 1.87 -2.67 12.13
CA GLU A 23 1.00 -1.50 12.01
C GLU A 23 0.39 -1.39 10.61
N SER A 24 1.16 -1.69 9.56
CA SER A 24 0.66 -1.71 8.18
C SER A 24 -0.35 -2.84 7.93
N VAL A 25 -0.12 -4.01 8.50
CA VAL A 25 -1.08 -5.14 8.45
C VAL A 25 -2.38 -4.78 9.18
N PHE A 26 -2.25 -4.19 10.36
CA PHE A 26 -3.42 -3.75 11.14
C PHE A 26 -4.24 -2.70 10.38
N ASP A 27 -3.60 -1.74 9.74
CA ASP A 27 -4.27 -0.77 8.89
C ASP A 27 -5.01 -1.45 7.71
N ALA A 28 -4.39 -2.39 7.02
CA ALA A 28 -5.03 -3.15 5.95
C ALA A 28 -6.23 -3.96 6.46
N LEU A 29 -6.10 -4.61 7.63
CA LEU A 29 -7.21 -5.32 8.28
C LEU A 29 -8.38 -4.39 8.61
N SER A 30 -8.10 -3.22 9.16
CA SER A 30 -9.15 -2.25 9.57
C SER A 30 -9.93 -1.69 8.37
N ARG A 31 -9.36 -1.75 7.17
CA ARG A 31 -9.97 -1.29 5.93
C ARG A 31 -10.59 -2.40 5.09
N SER A 32 -10.37 -3.66 5.45
CA SER A 32 -10.91 -4.82 4.71
C SER A 32 -12.43 -4.82 4.71
N GLN A 33 -13.02 -5.02 3.54
CA GLN A 33 -14.47 -5.00 3.33
C GLN A 33 -15.03 -6.36 2.89
N SER A 34 -14.18 -7.36 2.67
CA SER A 34 -14.59 -8.68 2.22
C SER A 34 -13.80 -9.78 2.91
N GLU A 35 -14.42 -10.94 3.02
CA GLU A 35 -13.76 -12.15 3.53
C GLU A 35 -12.52 -12.51 2.69
N ARG A 36 -12.57 -12.25 1.40
CA ARG A 36 -11.45 -12.53 0.49
C ARG A 36 -10.25 -11.65 0.76
N GLU A 37 -10.44 -10.36 1.07
CA GLU A 37 -9.35 -9.47 1.49
C GLU A 37 -8.74 -9.95 2.81
N LEU A 38 -9.54 -10.40 3.77
CA LEU A 38 -9.06 -10.97 5.02
C LEU A 38 -8.23 -12.25 4.80
N LEU A 39 -8.66 -13.12 3.89
CA LEU A 39 -7.91 -14.33 3.54
C LEU A 39 -6.55 -13.99 2.92
N GLU A 40 -6.47 -13.01 2.04
CA GLU A 40 -5.21 -12.55 1.44
C GLU A 40 -4.23 -12.03 2.51
N ILE A 41 -4.72 -11.25 3.48
CA ILE A 41 -3.90 -10.77 4.61
C ILE A 41 -3.45 -11.93 5.50
N ARG A 42 -4.32 -12.91 5.75
CA ARG A 42 -3.96 -14.13 6.49
C ARG A 42 -2.85 -14.92 5.79
N GLU A 43 -2.93 -15.06 4.48
CA GLU A 43 -1.87 -15.70 3.68
C GLU A 43 -0.56 -14.93 3.73
N GLU A 44 -0.61 -13.61 3.68
CA GLU A 44 0.56 -12.74 3.86
C GLU A 44 1.24 -12.98 5.21
N LEU A 45 0.48 -12.99 6.31
CA LEU A 45 0.99 -13.24 7.65
C LEU A 45 1.59 -14.65 7.81
N ALA A 46 0.98 -15.64 7.17
CA ALA A 46 1.49 -16.99 7.16
C ALA A 46 2.81 -17.11 6.37
N SER A 47 2.89 -16.49 5.21
CA SER A 47 4.10 -16.45 4.37
C SER A 47 5.24 -15.69 5.04
N SER A 48 4.91 -14.70 5.88
CA SER A 48 5.86 -13.91 6.67
C SER A 48 6.24 -14.56 8.01
N GLY A 49 5.70 -15.75 8.30
CA GLY A 49 6.04 -16.54 9.50
C GLY A 49 5.29 -16.16 10.79
N TYR A 50 4.32 -15.25 10.73
CA TYR A 50 3.55 -14.81 11.91
C TYR A 50 2.36 -15.73 12.24
N LEU A 51 1.86 -16.48 11.25
CA LEU A 51 0.76 -17.44 11.44
C LEU A 51 1.15 -18.82 10.95
N LYS A 52 0.69 -19.85 11.70
CA LYS A 52 0.72 -21.25 11.25
C LYS A 52 -0.65 -21.58 10.67
N ILE A 53 -0.73 -21.83 9.36
CA ILE A 53 -1.95 -22.35 8.76
C ILE A 53 -2.02 -23.84 9.11
N ARG A 54 -3.00 -24.25 9.89
CA ARG A 54 -3.33 -25.67 10.08
C ARG A 54 -3.81 -26.22 8.74
N ARG A 55 -3.04 -27.13 8.15
CA ARG A 55 -3.51 -27.92 7.01
C ARG A 55 -4.65 -28.81 7.51
N GLY A 56 -5.81 -28.70 6.87
CA GLY A 56 -6.91 -29.61 7.16
C GLY A 56 -6.47 -31.07 6.97
N ALA A 57 -7.07 -32.00 7.70
CA ALA A 57 -6.71 -33.44 7.76
C ALA A 57 -6.69 -34.17 6.40
N ASN A 58 -7.19 -33.56 5.34
CA ASN A 58 -7.32 -34.19 4.01
C ASN A 58 -6.26 -33.74 2.98
N GLY A 59 -5.11 -33.23 3.38
CA GLY A 59 -3.93 -33.12 2.49
C GLY A 59 -4.08 -32.49 1.11
N ALA A 60 -5.30 -32.20 0.65
CA ALA A 60 -5.57 -31.60 -0.64
C ALA A 60 -5.20 -30.12 -0.60
N LYS A 61 -4.19 -29.73 -1.36
CA LYS A 61 -3.91 -28.33 -1.65
C LYS A 61 -5.13 -27.77 -2.40
N GLN A 62 -6.05 -27.14 -1.67
CA GLN A 62 -7.01 -26.28 -2.33
C GLN A 62 -6.21 -25.20 -3.05
N LYS A 63 -6.44 -25.12 -4.36
CA LYS A 63 -5.83 -24.08 -5.19
C LYS A 63 -6.25 -22.74 -4.61
N ALA A 64 -5.28 -21.95 -4.13
CA ALA A 64 -5.56 -20.63 -3.59
C ALA A 64 -6.41 -19.83 -4.59
N PRO A 65 -7.49 -19.18 -4.16
CA PRO A 65 -8.31 -18.37 -5.05
C PRO A 65 -7.42 -17.29 -5.69
N LYS A 66 -7.71 -16.95 -6.95
CA LYS A 66 -6.98 -15.90 -7.67
C LYS A 66 -7.06 -14.59 -6.86
N ALA A 67 -5.91 -13.94 -6.65
CA ALA A 67 -5.82 -12.69 -5.91
C ALA A 67 -6.77 -11.62 -6.49
N LEU A 68 -7.37 -10.80 -5.61
CA LEU A 68 -8.16 -9.64 -6.02
C LEU A 68 -7.28 -8.67 -6.80
N PRO A 69 -7.82 -7.98 -7.83
CA PRO A 69 -7.10 -6.89 -8.47
C PRO A 69 -6.95 -5.70 -7.50
N PRO A 70 -6.01 -4.78 -7.72
CA PRO A 70 -5.99 -3.50 -7.03
C PRO A 70 -7.34 -2.78 -7.20
N MET A 71 -7.68 -1.94 -6.24
CA MET A 71 -8.81 -1.02 -6.41
C MET A 71 -8.50 -0.03 -7.52
N GLU A 72 -9.46 0.25 -8.38
CA GLU A 72 -9.30 1.15 -9.52
C GLU A 72 -10.23 2.35 -9.41
N PHE A 73 -9.66 3.53 -9.63
CA PHE A 73 -10.33 4.82 -9.62
C PHE A 73 -10.00 5.58 -10.91
N CYS A 74 -10.83 6.56 -11.24
CA CYS A 74 -10.58 7.47 -12.36
C CYS A 74 -10.69 8.91 -11.85
N THR A 75 -9.66 9.72 -12.09
CA THR A 75 -9.71 11.14 -11.78
C THR A 75 -10.69 11.86 -12.69
N ASP A 76 -11.14 13.05 -12.29
CA ASP A 76 -12.12 13.83 -13.07
C ASP A 76 -11.61 14.20 -14.47
N ASP A 77 -10.30 14.27 -14.64
CA ASP A 77 -9.65 14.54 -15.93
C ASP A 77 -9.14 13.26 -16.65
N GLY A 78 -9.58 12.07 -16.19
CA GLY A 78 -9.45 10.81 -16.93
C GLY A 78 -8.20 9.99 -16.66
N PHE A 79 -7.40 10.31 -15.63
CA PHE A 79 -6.28 9.46 -15.23
C PHE A 79 -6.74 8.28 -14.38
N THR A 80 -6.21 7.09 -14.66
CA THR A 80 -6.42 5.92 -13.81
C THR A 80 -5.56 6.00 -12.55
N VAL A 81 -6.16 5.65 -11.42
CA VAL A 81 -5.48 5.53 -10.13
C VAL A 81 -5.68 4.11 -9.60
N LEU A 82 -4.59 3.43 -9.26
CA LEU A 82 -4.59 2.09 -8.69
C LEU A 82 -4.20 2.15 -7.22
N VAL A 83 -4.95 1.45 -6.37
CA VAL A 83 -4.75 1.43 -4.91
C VAL A 83 -4.59 -0.01 -4.44
N GLY A 84 -3.46 -0.30 -3.79
CA GLY A 84 -3.19 -1.64 -3.25
C GLY A 84 -4.03 -1.95 -2.03
N ARG A 85 -4.46 -3.21 -1.91
CA ARG A 85 -5.34 -3.69 -0.83
C ARG A 85 -4.58 -4.20 0.40
N ASN A 86 -3.35 -4.68 0.20
CA ASN A 86 -2.49 -5.24 1.24
C ASN A 86 -1.02 -5.07 0.85
N ASN A 87 -0.10 -5.41 1.76
CA ASN A 87 1.33 -5.19 1.54
C ASN A 87 1.91 -5.99 0.38
N VAL A 88 1.48 -7.24 0.17
CA VAL A 88 1.92 -8.07 -0.96
C VAL A 88 1.49 -7.45 -2.28
N GLN A 89 0.25 -6.99 -2.35
CA GLN A 89 -0.26 -6.29 -3.52
C GLN A 89 0.42 -4.94 -3.73
N ASN A 90 0.70 -4.20 -2.65
CA ASN A 90 1.46 -2.95 -2.70
C ASN A 90 2.84 -3.16 -3.36
N ASP A 91 3.58 -4.19 -2.94
CA ASP A 91 4.86 -4.54 -3.55
C ASP A 91 4.72 -4.89 -5.04
N LYS A 92 3.78 -5.76 -5.37
CA LYS A 92 3.54 -6.16 -6.76
C LYS A 92 3.18 -4.97 -7.64
N LEU A 93 2.27 -4.12 -7.15
CA LEU A 93 1.82 -2.93 -7.87
C LEU A 93 2.97 -1.96 -8.13
N SER A 94 3.75 -1.62 -7.11
CA SER A 94 4.78 -0.59 -7.16
C SER A 94 6.07 -1.04 -7.82
N LEU A 95 6.46 -2.31 -7.66
CA LEU A 95 7.78 -2.80 -8.07
C LEU A 95 7.76 -3.64 -9.34
N LYS A 96 6.60 -4.21 -9.71
CA LYS A 96 6.50 -5.16 -10.83
C LYS A 96 5.54 -4.72 -11.92
N THR A 97 4.39 -4.12 -11.57
CA THR A 97 3.31 -3.85 -12.53
C THR A 97 3.29 -2.41 -13.04
N ALA A 98 3.53 -1.44 -12.16
CA ALA A 98 3.51 -0.04 -12.54
C ALA A 98 4.65 0.31 -13.50
N ALA A 99 4.35 1.08 -14.53
CA ALA A 99 5.35 1.61 -15.43
C ALA A 99 6.26 2.62 -14.71
N LYS A 100 7.51 2.70 -15.13
CA LYS A 100 8.56 3.48 -14.46
C LYS A 100 8.28 4.99 -14.43
N GLU A 101 7.55 5.50 -15.38
CA GLU A 101 7.13 6.90 -15.52
C GLU A 101 5.86 7.26 -14.74
N ASN A 102 5.10 6.28 -14.26
CA ASN A 102 3.94 6.54 -13.43
C ASN A 102 4.35 7.16 -12.09
N LEU A 103 3.42 7.84 -11.42
CA LEU A 103 3.66 8.37 -10.08
C LEU A 103 3.18 7.39 -9.02
N TRP A 104 4.03 7.17 -8.03
CA TRP A 104 3.73 6.47 -6.80
C TRP A 104 3.46 7.49 -5.70
N LEU A 105 2.42 7.25 -4.90
CA LEU A 105 2.01 8.10 -3.79
C LEU A 105 1.81 7.25 -2.53
N HIS A 106 2.16 7.83 -1.39
CA HIS A 106 1.94 7.21 -0.08
C HIS A 106 1.92 8.26 1.03
N THR A 107 1.12 8.04 2.06
CA THR A 107 1.08 8.90 3.24
C THR A 107 2.43 8.91 3.97
N LYS A 108 2.95 10.09 4.25
CA LYS A 108 4.28 10.27 4.83
C LYS A 108 4.34 9.74 6.25
N ASN A 109 5.19 8.73 6.50
CA ASN A 109 5.39 8.10 7.81
C ASN A 109 4.10 7.57 8.47
N ILE A 110 3.08 7.28 7.69
CA ILE A 110 1.77 6.79 8.18
C ILE A 110 1.44 5.50 7.40
N PRO A 111 1.02 4.43 8.06
CA PRO A 111 0.57 3.21 7.39
C PRO A 111 -0.57 3.47 6.42
N GLY A 112 -0.47 2.93 5.21
CA GLY A 112 -1.47 3.10 4.18
C GLY A 112 -1.17 2.31 2.91
N SER A 113 -2.06 2.41 1.94
CA SER A 113 -1.91 1.78 0.63
C SER A 113 -0.87 2.50 -0.22
N HIS A 114 -0.16 1.73 -1.05
CA HIS A 114 0.53 2.29 -2.21
C HIS A 114 -0.51 2.70 -3.26
N VAL A 115 -0.35 3.88 -3.79
CA VAL A 115 -1.22 4.44 -4.82
C VAL A 115 -0.39 4.73 -6.07
N ILE A 116 -0.87 4.33 -7.23
CA ILE A 116 -0.24 4.59 -8.52
C ILE A 116 -1.16 5.46 -9.36
N LEU A 117 -0.70 6.65 -9.68
CA LEU A 117 -1.30 7.50 -10.72
C LEU A 117 -0.70 7.10 -12.07
N VAL A 118 -1.54 6.52 -12.92
CA VAL A 118 -1.12 6.03 -14.24
C VAL A 118 -1.06 7.21 -15.20
N THR A 119 0.14 7.74 -15.41
CA THR A 119 0.34 8.94 -16.23
C THR A 119 0.56 8.61 -17.71
N GLY A 120 1.07 7.40 -18.01
CA GLY A 120 1.46 7.04 -19.36
C GLY A 120 2.56 7.95 -19.93
N GLY A 121 3.43 8.50 -19.06
CA GLY A 121 4.48 9.43 -19.43
C GLY A 121 4.02 10.88 -19.66
N ARG A 122 2.72 11.17 -19.50
CA ARG A 122 2.18 12.54 -19.56
C ARG A 122 2.36 13.24 -18.21
N GLU A 123 2.53 14.54 -18.23
CA GLU A 123 2.46 15.34 -17.01
C GLU A 123 1.02 15.34 -16.50
N PRO A 124 0.77 14.86 -15.26
CA PRO A 124 -0.57 14.88 -14.69
C PRO A 124 -0.97 16.32 -14.35
N SER A 125 -2.27 16.60 -14.44
CA SER A 125 -2.80 17.86 -13.95
C SER A 125 -2.63 17.97 -12.42
N GLU A 126 -2.66 19.18 -11.90
CA GLU A 126 -2.68 19.40 -10.45
C GLU A 126 -3.90 18.73 -9.80
N GLN A 127 -5.05 18.75 -10.45
CA GLN A 127 -6.26 18.09 -9.98
C GLN A 127 -6.08 16.57 -9.89
N ALA A 128 -5.50 15.93 -10.92
CA ALA A 128 -5.24 14.48 -10.88
C ALA A 128 -4.29 14.10 -9.76
N LEU A 129 -3.23 14.88 -9.55
CA LEU A 129 -2.27 14.68 -8.47
C LEU A 129 -2.95 14.82 -7.09
N LEU A 130 -3.74 15.86 -6.88
CA LEU A 130 -4.46 16.09 -5.62
C LEU A 130 -5.48 14.97 -5.35
N GLN A 131 -6.22 14.53 -6.35
CA GLN A 131 -7.19 13.45 -6.20
C GLN A 131 -6.51 12.11 -5.89
N ALA A 132 -5.39 11.81 -6.53
CA ALA A 132 -4.59 10.63 -6.20
C ALA A 132 -4.03 10.71 -4.77
N ALA A 133 -3.57 11.87 -4.34
CA ALA A 133 -3.10 12.10 -2.97
C ALA A 133 -4.23 11.97 -1.94
N GLN A 134 -5.43 12.47 -2.23
CA GLN A 134 -6.61 12.31 -1.37
C GLN A 134 -7.02 10.83 -1.23
N LEU A 135 -6.91 10.05 -2.31
CA LEU A 135 -7.10 8.59 -2.24
C LEU A 135 -6.05 7.92 -1.35
N ALA A 136 -4.77 8.30 -1.48
CA ALA A 136 -3.73 7.78 -0.59
C ALA A 136 -4.01 8.11 0.88
N ALA A 137 -4.44 9.31 1.17
CA ALA A 137 -4.81 9.74 2.53
C ALA A 137 -6.04 8.99 3.05
N TRP A 138 -7.05 8.75 2.21
CA TRP A 138 -8.25 8.00 2.58
C TRP A 138 -7.94 6.52 2.86
N PHE A 139 -7.12 5.88 2.05
CA PHE A 139 -6.68 4.50 2.22
C PHE A 139 -5.45 4.39 3.13
N SER A 140 -5.44 5.14 4.22
CA SER A 140 -4.42 5.13 5.25
C SER A 140 -5.02 5.16 6.66
N ARG A 141 -4.16 5.00 7.65
CA ARG A 141 -4.55 5.17 9.06
C ARG A 141 -5.01 6.60 9.39
N ALA A 142 -4.62 7.58 8.58
CA ALA A 142 -4.94 9.01 8.79
C ALA A 142 -6.26 9.46 8.14
N ARG A 143 -7.14 8.54 7.75
CA ARG A 143 -8.39 8.86 7.01
C ARG A 143 -9.32 9.84 7.73
N GLU A 144 -9.24 9.94 9.05
CA GLU A 144 -10.06 10.87 9.85
C GLU A 144 -9.35 12.19 10.17
N SER A 145 -8.14 12.38 9.67
CA SER A 145 -7.36 13.59 9.90
C SER A 145 -7.82 14.73 8.99
N SER A 146 -7.67 15.96 9.45
CA SER A 146 -8.03 17.15 8.67
C SER A 146 -7.01 17.49 7.57
N SER A 147 -5.76 17.08 7.75
CA SER A 147 -4.67 17.29 6.79
C SER A 147 -3.65 16.17 6.89
N VAL A 148 -3.32 15.56 5.76
CA VAL A 148 -2.41 14.42 5.69
C VAL A 148 -1.32 14.71 4.66
N PRO A 149 -0.03 14.67 5.05
CA PRO A 149 1.07 14.77 4.10
C PRO A 149 1.19 13.48 3.29
N VAL A 150 1.23 13.62 1.98
CA VAL A 150 1.39 12.53 1.02
C VAL A 150 2.64 12.77 0.20
N ASP A 151 3.56 11.82 0.26
CA ASP A 151 4.75 11.83 -0.59
C ASP A 151 4.42 11.25 -1.96
N TYR A 152 5.01 11.81 -3.01
CA TYR A 152 4.91 11.29 -4.36
C TYR A 152 6.22 11.39 -5.12
N THR A 153 6.46 10.39 -5.97
CA THR A 153 7.69 10.27 -6.75
C THR A 153 7.44 9.36 -7.95
N PRO A 154 8.20 9.48 -9.05
CA PRO A 154 8.13 8.51 -10.12
C PRO A 154 8.47 7.10 -9.62
N VAL A 155 7.76 6.09 -10.13
CA VAL A 155 7.97 4.67 -9.76
C VAL A 155 9.42 4.23 -9.91
N ARG A 156 10.15 4.75 -10.91
CA ARG A 156 11.59 4.44 -11.12
C ARG A 156 12.49 4.80 -9.93
N MET A 157 12.03 5.70 -9.03
CA MET A 157 12.78 6.12 -7.84
C MET A 157 12.62 5.17 -6.66
N LEU A 158 11.70 4.21 -6.75
CA LEU A 158 11.45 3.26 -5.68
C LEU A 158 12.50 2.15 -5.69
N ARG A 159 12.91 1.76 -4.47
CA ARG A 159 13.81 0.63 -4.25
C ARG A 159 13.27 -0.26 -3.13
N LYS A 160 13.46 -1.56 -3.28
CA LYS A 160 13.16 -2.54 -2.24
C LYS A 160 14.45 -2.88 -1.49
N PRO A 161 14.61 -2.55 -0.19
CA PRO A 161 15.75 -3.02 0.57
C PRO A 161 15.79 -4.54 0.65
N GLN A 162 16.99 -5.11 0.62
CA GLN A 162 17.16 -6.56 0.75
C GLN A 162 16.58 -7.04 2.09
N GLY A 163 15.77 -8.09 2.07
CA GLY A 163 15.14 -8.67 3.26
C GLY A 163 14.02 -7.82 3.88
N ALA A 164 13.64 -6.70 3.24
CA ALA A 164 12.54 -5.88 3.75
C ALA A 164 11.21 -6.61 3.71
N ARG A 165 10.37 -6.35 4.70
CA ARG A 165 9.01 -6.89 4.80
C ARG A 165 8.14 -6.45 3.61
N PRO A 166 7.08 -7.19 3.27
CA PRO A 166 6.12 -6.76 2.25
C PRO A 166 5.60 -5.34 2.50
N GLY A 167 5.45 -4.56 1.43
CA GLY A 167 5.00 -3.17 1.50
C GLY A 167 6.09 -2.14 1.79
N LYS A 168 7.27 -2.55 2.25
CA LYS A 168 8.37 -1.62 2.54
C LYS A 168 9.13 -1.27 1.27
N VAL A 169 9.15 0.00 0.93
CA VAL A 169 9.98 0.59 -0.13
C VAL A 169 10.74 1.80 0.42
N ILE A 170 11.83 2.15 -0.23
CA ILE A 170 12.60 3.38 0.06
C ILE A 170 12.71 4.22 -1.20
N TYR A 171 12.79 5.52 -1.00
CA TYR A 171 12.95 6.53 -2.05
C TYR A 171 13.65 7.76 -1.46
N ASP A 172 14.52 8.39 -2.23
CA ASP A 172 15.32 9.54 -1.76
C ASP A 172 14.85 10.85 -2.39
N THR A 173 14.36 10.79 -3.63
CA THR A 173 13.85 11.95 -4.37
C THR A 173 12.34 11.90 -4.41
N TYR A 174 11.68 12.87 -3.80
CA TYR A 174 10.21 12.95 -3.73
C TYR A 174 9.74 14.37 -3.48
N ARG A 175 8.46 14.58 -3.68
CA ARG A 175 7.74 15.78 -3.25
C ARG A 175 6.64 15.39 -2.28
N THR A 176 6.16 16.34 -1.51
CA THR A 176 5.08 16.15 -0.54
C THR A 176 3.97 17.16 -0.79
N VAL A 177 2.73 16.69 -0.75
CA VAL A 177 1.54 17.53 -0.77
C VAL A 177 0.66 17.18 0.41
N SER A 178 0.07 18.20 1.05
CA SER A 178 -0.89 17.98 2.15
C SER A 178 -2.31 18.06 1.61
N VAL A 179 -3.10 17.04 1.93
CA VAL A 179 -4.47 16.91 1.44
C VAL A 179 -5.42 16.53 2.57
N ARG A 180 -6.69 16.81 2.38
CA ARG A 180 -7.76 16.30 3.25
C ARG A 180 -8.28 14.98 2.71
N PRO A 181 -8.30 13.89 3.51
CA PRO A 181 -8.93 12.63 3.11
C PRO A 181 -10.41 12.83 2.80
N SER A 182 -10.94 12.12 1.80
CA SER A 182 -12.34 12.22 1.42
C SER A 182 -12.89 10.86 0.97
N GLY A 183 -13.77 10.28 1.80
CA GLY A 183 -14.50 9.06 1.46
C GLY A 183 -15.54 9.28 0.37
N GLU A 184 -16.14 10.47 0.32
CA GLU A 184 -17.07 10.87 -0.74
C GLU A 184 -16.36 10.92 -2.09
N LEU A 185 -15.16 11.51 -2.16
CA LEU A 185 -14.33 11.50 -3.36
C LEU A 185 -13.99 10.06 -3.78
N ALA A 186 -13.57 9.23 -2.84
CA ALA A 186 -13.24 7.83 -3.12
C ALA A 186 -14.43 7.06 -3.72
N GLN A 187 -15.63 7.24 -3.17
CA GLN A 187 -16.84 6.62 -3.74
C GLN A 187 -17.14 7.13 -5.15
N ARG A 188 -17.04 8.42 -5.38
CA ARG A 188 -17.35 9.06 -6.67
C ARG A 188 -16.37 8.65 -7.77
N LEU A 189 -15.09 8.52 -7.45
CA LEU A 189 -14.05 8.18 -8.43
C LEU A 189 -13.90 6.68 -8.68
N GLN A 190 -14.50 5.81 -7.85
CA GLN A 190 -14.32 4.36 -7.93
C GLN A 190 -14.93 3.80 -9.22
N LYS A 191 -14.11 3.12 -10.03
CA LYS A 191 -14.61 2.33 -11.18
C LYS A 191 -15.22 1.01 -10.72
N GLY A 192 -16.28 0.56 -11.41
CA GLY A 192 -16.92 -0.74 -11.17
C GLY A 192 -18.12 -0.71 -10.22
N LYS A 193 -18.56 0.46 -9.75
CA LYS A 193 -19.90 0.65 -9.22
C LYS A 193 -20.80 1.21 -10.34
N GLU A 194 -21.02 0.41 -11.37
CA GLU A 194 -22.24 0.58 -12.15
C GLU A 194 -23.40 0.26 -11.23
N HIS A 195 -24.31 1.19 -11.13
CA HIS A 195 -25.52 1.09 -10.34
C HIS A 195 -26.31 -0.19 -10.73
N LEU A 196 -26.38 -1.13 -9.80
CA LEU A 196 -27.47 -2.10 -9.74
C LEU A 196 -28.66 -1.46 -9.04
#